data_f69521c60fc6f43b708e531dce48d450
#
_entry.id   f69521c60fc6f43b708e531dce48d450
#
_cell.length_a   1.000
_cell.length_b   1.000
_cell.length_c   1.000
_cell.angle_alpha   90.00
_cell.angle_beta   90.00
_cell.angle_gamma   90.00
#
_symmetry.space_group_name_H-M   'P 1'
#
loop_
_entity.id
_entity.type
_entity.pdbx_description
1 polymer ?
#
loop_
_entity_poly.entity_id
_entity_poly.type
_entity_poly.pdbx_seq_one_letter_code
_entity_poly.pdbx_strand_id
1 'polypeptide(L)'
;NGCFNFAKYKGTSNLQKLDDSLHLARCALNPTTMQHNKYKIVPAKSPKKVAIIGGGIGGMETALVLKQRGHNPVIFEKTDKLGGLFITASAMSFKENDKQLITWYKREVEKQGIEIRFNTEINDIGTLGGYDAIVIATGSVPRKMPIPGFEKTLTFTQLLAEKAPVGDKVLFMGGGQSSCEAAYDLILQGKHPIIVEFKDDLIADNATCLANTSYLRDAMEYHKVPVHLNCTITNIGDGVANVKNVKTGETFTVEFDNIINGIGFVPTPALGKNKAKTYKVGDCVAIGNLRTVIWRAWQVAMDI
;
A
#
# COMPACT_ATOMS: atom_id res chain seq x y z
N ASN A 1 3.25 -11.76 -6.41
CA ASN A 1 3.54 -13.13 -6.24
C ASN A 1 4.91 -13.38 -5.62
N GLY A 2 4.99 -13.25 -4.28
CA GLY A 2 6.23 -13.31 -3.53
C GLY A 2 7.03 -14.60 -3.77
N CYS A 3 6.37 -15.76 -3.81
CA CYS A 3 7.06 -17.04 -4.02
C CYS A 3 7.75 -17.13 -5.38
N PHE A 4 7.10 -16.67 -6.45
CA PHE A 4 7.69 -16.68 -7.79
C PHE A 4 8.87 -15.70 -7.91
N ASN A 5 8.73 -14.49 -7.37
CA ASN A 5 9.80 -13.50 -7.36
C ASN A 5 11.04 -14.01 -6.61
N PHE A 6 10.86 -14.59 -5.44
CA PHE A 6 12.00 -15.10 -4.67
C PHE A 6 12.73 -16.25 -5.36
N ALA A 7 11.99 -17.20 -5.90
CA ALA A 7 12.59 -18.35 -6.56
C ALA A 7 13.37 -17.96 -7.84
N LYS A 8 12.88 -16.97 -8.59
CA LYS A 8 13.43 -16.62 -9.89
C LYS A 8 14.29 -15.36 -9.90
N TYR A 9 13.92 -14.34 -9.13
CA TYR A 9 14.50 -12.99 -9.20
C TYR A 9 15.24 -12.56 -7.93
N LYS A 10 15.53 -13.47 -7.03
CA LYS A 10 16.29 -13.20 -5.79
C LYS A 10 15.69 -12.11 -4.91
N GLY A 11 14.39 -11.93 -4.94
CA GLY A 11 13.65 -11.12 -3.97
C GLY A 11 14.10 -9.68 -3.79
N THR A 12 14.25 -8.93 -4.86
CA THR A 12 14.93 -7.63 -4.89
C THR A 12 14.23 -6.48 -4.17
N SER A 13 12.95 -6.58 -3.83
CA SER A 13 12.23 -5.48 -3.17
C SER A 13 12.25 -5.60 -1.66
N ASN A 14 13.34 -5.26 -1.04
CA ASN A 14 13.46 -5.34 0.40
C ASN A 14 13.79 -3.99 1.06
N LEU A 15 12.96 -2.98 0.81
CA LEU A 15 13.12 -1.65 1.44
C LEU A 15 13.09 -1.71 2.97
N GLN A 16 12.46 -2.72 3.55
CA GLN A 16 12.38 -2.93 5.00
C GLN A 16 13.44 -3.90 5.53
N LYS A 17 14.43 -4.25 4.73
CA LYS A 17 15.57 -5.12 5.11
C LYS A 17 15.13 -6.47 5.72
N LEU A 18 14.16 -7.13 5.09
CA LEU A 18 13.76 -8.48 5.45
C LEU A 18 14.86 -9.48 5.06
N ASP A 19 15.00 -10.57 5.83
CA ASP A 19 16.01 -11.59 5.54
C ASP A 19 15.61 -12.46 4.35
N ASP A 20 16.36 -12.31 3.27
CA ASP A 20 16.21 -13.03 2.00
C ASP A 20 17.43 -13.88 1.64
N SER A 21 18.35 -14.09 2.59
CA SER A 21 19.68 -14.63 2.34
C SER A 21 19.71 -15.96 1.56
N LEU A 22 18.69 -16.80 1.73
CA LEU A 22 18.65 -18.12 1.10
C LEU A 22 17.92 -18.16 -0.25
N HIS A 23 17.31 -17.06 -0.69
CA HIS A 23 16.54 -16.97 -1.93
C HIS A 23 15.52 -18.11 -2.18
N LEU A 24 15.01 -18.69 -1.10
CA LEU A 24 14.02 -19.77 -1.16
C LEU A 24 12.65 -19.21 -1.52
N ALA A 25 11.74 -20.08 -1.96
CA ALA A 25 10.35 -19.71 -2.14
C ALA A 25 9.76 -19.15 -0.84
N ARG A 26 9.05 -18.02 -0.93
CA ARG A 26 8.44 -17.32 0.21
C ARG A 26 6.98 -17.00 -0.10
N CYS A 27 6.12 -17.14 0.90
CA CYS A 27 4.75 -16.68 0.80
C CYS A 27 4.65 -15.22 1.25
N ALA A 28 3.94 -14.39 0.51
CA ALA A 28 3.70 -13.00 0.91
C ALA A 28 2.86 -12.91 2.18
N LEU A 29 1.93 -13.86 2.37
CA LEU A 29 0.96 -13.86 3.47
C LEU A 29 1.38 -14.73 4.66
N ASN A 30 2.34 -15.62 4.47
CA ASN A 30 2.77 -16.55 5.53
C ASN A 30 4.30 -16.57 5.66
N PRO A 31 4.88 -15.83 6.60
CA PRO A 31 6.32 -15.80 6.85
C PRO A 31 6.92 -17.16 7.21
N THR A 32 6.12 -18.10 7.75
CA THR A 32 6.63 -19.44 8.14
C THR A 32 6.97 -20.32 6.93
N THR A 33 6.49 -19.98 5.72
CA THR A 33 6.76 -20.76 4.51
C THR A 33 8.26 -20.92 4.28
N MET A 34 8.74 -22.18 4.33
CA MET A 34 10.14 -22.58 4.27
C MET A 34 11.06 -21.92 5.34
N GLN A 35 10.45 -21.37 6.40
CA GLN A 35 11.13 -20.70 7.50
C GLN A 35 10.48 -21.03 8.87
N HIS A 36 9.90 -22.20 9.00
CA HIS A 36 9.12 -22.59 10.18
C HIS A 36 9.90 -22.38 11.49
N ASN A 37 11.15 -22.80 11.56
CA ASN A 37 11.95 -22.65 12.77
C ASN A 37 12.20 -21.21 13.19
N LYS A 38 12.34 -20.30 12.21
CA LYS A 38 12.60 -18.88 12.43
C LYS A 38 11.34 -18.10 12.84
N TYR A 39 10.21 -18.42 12.21
CA TYR A 39 8.95 -17.70 12.40
C TYR A 39 7.89 -18.48 13.18
N LYS A 40 8.26 -19.55 13.85
CA LYS A 40 7.36 -20.28 14.75
C LYS A 40 6.88 -19.36 15.86
N ILE A 41 5.56 -19.25 16.00
CA ILE A 41 4.96 -18.50 17.10
C ILE A 41 5.22 -19.28 18.40
N VAL A 42 5.82 -18.60 19.36
CA VAL A 42 6.05 -19.13 20.73
C VAL A 42 5.37 -18.21 21.74
N PRO A 43 4.76 -18.75 22.80
CA PRO A 43 4.17 -17.95 23.85
C PRO A 43 5.17 -16.97 24.46
N ALA A 44 4.71 -15.78 24.78
CA ALA A 44 5.50 -14.78 25.46
C ALA A 44 5.79 -15.21 26.91
N LYS A 45 7.00 -14.93 27.40
CA LYS A 45 7.35 -15.19 28.81
C LYS A 45 6.52 -14.34 29.77
N SER A 46 6.17 -13.13 29.37
CA SER A 46 5.35 -12.20 30.13
C SER A 46 4.35 -11.52 29.20
N PRO A 47 3.04 -11.67 29.42
CA PRO A 47 2.02 -10.95 28.68
C PRO A 47 2.19 -9.44 28.79
N LYS A 48 2.02 -8.74 27.69
CA LYS A 48 2.10 -7.27 27.60
C LYS A 48 0.83 -6.67 27.07
N LYS A 49 0.48 -5.48 27.51
CA LYS A 49 -0.55 -4.64 26.92
C LYS A 49 0.07 -3.79 25.82
N VAL A 50 -0.37 -3.96 24.58
CA VAL A 50 0.27 -3.33 23.40
C VAL A 50 -0.74 -2.45 22.67
N ALA A 51 -0.40 -1.14 22.53
CA ALA A 51 -1.17 -0.24 21.68
C ALA A 51 -0.71 -0.36 20.23
N ILE A 52 -1.65 -0.52 19.31
CA ILE A 52 -1.38 -0.57 17.85
C ILE A 52 -2.12 0.60 17.20
N ILE A 53 -1.40 1.50 16.56
CA ILE A 53 -1.94 2.71 15.94
C ILE A 53 -2.14 2.46 14.44
N GLY A 54 -3.39 2.25 14.04
CA GLY A 54 -3.82 1.93 12.67
C GLY A 54 -4.29 0.50 12.50
N GLY A 55 -5.51 0.34 11.98
CA GLY A 55 -6.20 -0.93 11.72
C GLY A 55 -6.04 -1.43 10.27
N GLY A 56 -4.97 -1.05 9.57
CA GLY A 56 -4.60 -1.61 8.28
C GLY A 56 -4.04 -3.03 8.40
N ILE A 57 -3.64 -3.64 7.28
CA ILE A 57 -3.09 -5.01 7.26
C ILE A 57 -1.93 -5.17 8.26
N GLY A 58 -1.01 -4.21 8.33
CA GLY A 58 0.13 -4.28 9.26
C GLY A 58 -0.30 -4.29 10.73
N GLY A 59 -1.30 -3.47 11.09
CA GLY A 59 -1.83 -3.43 12.47
C GLY A 59 -2.60 -4.70 12.81
N MET A 60 -3.48 -5.18 11.93
CA MET A 60 -4.23 -6.41 12.13
C MET A 60 -3.31 -7.63 12.27
N GLU A 61 -2.33 -7.79 11.38
CA GLU A 61 -1.36 -8.89 11.45
C GLU A 61 -0.57 -8.84 12.75
N THR A 62 -0.06 -7.66 13.14
CA THR A 62 0.64 -7.49 14.43
C THR A 62 -0.23 -7.92 15.59
N ALA A 63 -1.51 -7.49 15.61
CA ALA A 63 -2.45 -7.82 16.67
C ALA A 63 -2.72 -9.32 16.77
N LEU A 64 -2.92 -10.00 15.62
CA LEU A 64 -3.17 -11.43 15.56
C LEU A 64 -1.97 -12.23 16.09
N VAL A 65 -0.76 -11.90 15.67
CA VAL A 65 0.46 -12.60 16.14
C VAL A 65 0.70 -12.33 17.63
N LEU A 66 0.53 -11.10 18.09
CA LEU A 66 0.64 -10.76 19.51
C LEU A 66 -0.38 -11.53 20.36
N LYS A 67 -1.62 -11.63 19.90
CA LYS A 67 -2.67 -12.39 20.61
C LYS A 67 -2.34 -13.87 20.70
N GLN A 68 -1.84 -14.47 19.62
CA GLN A 68 -1.42 -15.87 19.60
C GLN A 68 -0.23 -16.13 20.53
N ARG A 69 0.60 -15.12 20.78
CA ARG A 69 1.69 -15.17 21.76
C ARG A 69 1.24 -14.94 23.21
N GLY A 70 -0.03 -14.60 23.44
CA GLY A 70 -0.59 -14.35 24.77
C GLY A 70 -0.51 -12.91 25.25
N HIS A 71 -0.19 -11.94 24.37
CA HIS A 71 -0.25 -10.52 24.68
C HIS A 71 -1.68 -9.98 24.59
N ASN A 72 -1.91 -8.76 25.08
CA ASN A 72 -3.18 -8.04 25.03
C ASN A 72 -3.09 -6.81 24.08
N PRO A 73 -3.21 -7.01 22.75
CA PRO A 73 -3.21 -5.93 21.79
C PRO A 73 -4.52 -5.14 21.80
N VAL A 74 -4.42 -3.82 21.62
CA VAL A 74 -5.53 -2.90 21.40
C VAL A 74 -5.24 -2.11 20.12
N ILE A 75 -6.15 -2.17 19.15
CA ILE A 75 -6.04 -1.43 17.90
C ILE A 75 -6.77 -0.09 18.04
N PHE A 76 -6.08 1.01 17.72
CA PHE A 76 -6.67 2.34 17.55
C PHE A 76 -6.79 2.62 16.06
N GLU A 77 -8.01 2.76 15.58
CA GLU A 77 -8.31 3.04 14.18
C GLU A 77 -9.06 4.36 14.05
N LYS A 78 -8.58 5.27 13.23
CA LYS A 78 -9.16 6.61 13.06
C LYS A 78 -10.51 6.61 12.33
N THR A 79 -10.79 5.57 11.58
CA THR A 79 -12.05 5.39 10.83
C THR A 79 -13.00 4.42 11.57
N ASP A 80 -14.15 4.19 10.99
CA ASP A 80 -15.16 3.23 11.46
C ASP A 80 -14.92 1.78 10.97
N LYS A 81 -13.82 1.52 10.25
CA LYS A 81 -13.55 0.22 9.59
C LYS A 81 -12.08 -0.16 9.54
N LEU A 82 -11.81 -1.47 9.66
CA LEU A 82 -10.49 -2.04 9.45
C LEU A 82 -10.17 -2.20 7.96
N GLY A 83 -8.87 -2.21 7.64
CA GLY A 83 -8.34 -2.53 6.30
C GLY A 83 -7.39 -1.46 5.75
N GLY A 84 -7.53 -0.19 6.18
CA GLY A 84 -6.66 0.91 5.73
C GLY A 84 -6.63 1.05 4.20
N LEU A 85 -5.49 1.44 3.63
CA LEU A 85 -5.30 1.59 2.18
C LEU A 85 -5.49 0.29 1.38
N PHE A 86 -5.45 -0.87 2.02
CA PHE A 86 -5.69 -2.12 1.31
C PHE A 86 -7.14 -2.28 0.86
N ILE A 87 -8.09 -1.57 1.47
CA ILE A 87 -9.47 -1.45 0.96
C ILE A 87 -9.43 -0.87 -0.45
N THR A 88 -8.70 0.23 -0.65
CA THR A 88 -8.51 0.85 -1.98
C THR A 88 -7.81 -0.09 -2.95
N ALA A 89 -6.70 -0.70 -2.53
CA ALA A 89 -5.93 -1.61 -3.37
C ALA A 89 -6.71 -2.86 -3.83
N SER A 90 -7.67 -3.31 -3.04
CA SER A 90 -8.52 -4.46 -3.35
C SER A 90 -9.83 -4.12 -4.09
N ALA A 91 -10.14 -2.84 -4.28
CA ALA A 91 -11.46 -2.43 -4.77
C ALA A 91 -11.72 -2.75 -6.25
N MET A 92 -10.66 -2.89 -7.06
CA MET A 92 -10.76 -3.17 -8.50
C MET A 92 -11.50 -4.49 -8.77
N SER A 93 -12.17 -4.58 -9.93
CA SER A 93 -13.08 -5.68 -10.28
C SER A 93 -12.40 -7.06 -10.27
N PHE A 94 -11.15 -7.15 -10.67
CA PHE A 94 -10.37 -8.39 -10.76
C PHE A 94 -9.55 -8.74 -9.48
N LYS A 95 -9.74 -8.01 -8.37
CA LYS A 95 -9.02 -8.19 -7.10
C LYS A 95 -9.81 -9.01 -6.06
N GLU A 96 -10.54 -10.03 -6.49
CA GLU A 96 -11.42 -10.80 -5.59
C GLU A 96 -10.66 -11.46 -4.43
N ASN A 97 -9.48 -12.02 -4.69
CA ASN A 97 -8.66 -12.63 -3.64
C ASN A 97 -8.19 -11.59 -2.59
N ASP A 98 -7.93 -10.35 -2.99
CA ASP A 98 -7.54 -9.29 -2.07
C ASP A 98 -8.74 -8.85 -1.20
N LYS A 99 -9.96 -8.81 -1.76
CA LYS A 99 -11.20 -8.56 -1.01
C LYS A 99 -11.45 -9.66 0.02
N GLN A 100 -11.27 -10.93 -0.37
CA GLN A 100 -11.38 -12.07 0.55
C GLN A 100 -10.33 -12.00 1.67
N LEU A 101 -9.12 -11.55 1.38
CA LEU A 101 -8.06 -11.37 2.39
C LEU A 101 -8.46 -10.35 3.46
N ILE A 102 -9.02 -9.19 3.09
CA ILE A 102 -9.52 -8.21 4.07
C ILE A 102 -10.62 -8.82 4.93
N THR A 103 -11.56 -9.51 4.30
CA THR A 103 -12.67 -10.17 5.01
C THR A 103 -12.15 -11.19 6.01
N TRP A 104 -11.14 -11.97 5.64
CA TRP A 104 -10.48 -12.92 6.52
C TRP A 104 -9.82 -12.23 7.72
N TYR A 105 -9.07 -11.15 7.51
CA TYR A 105 -8.43 -10.40 8.60
C TYR A 105 -9.44 -9.85 9.60
N LYS A 106 -10.53 -9.24 9.12
CA LYS A 106 -11.59 -8.69 9.96
C LYS A 106 -12.20 -9.78 10.85
N ARG A 107 -12.56 -10.90 10.24
CA ARG A 107 -13.11 -12.06 10.94
C ARG A 107 -12.14 -12.64 11.98
N GLU A 108 -10.86 -12.78 11.67
CA GLU A 108 -9.88 -13.35 12.61
C GLU A 108 -9.60 -12.41 13.78
N VAL A 109 -9.55 -11.09 13.55
CA VAL A 109 -9.42 -10.08 14.62
C VAL A 109 -10.62 -10.15 15.57
N GLU A 110 -11.84 -10.23 15.04
CA GLU A 110 -13.07 -10.38 15.81
C GLU A 110 -13.10 -11.71 16.58
N LYS A 111 -12.83 -12.83 15.90
CA LYS A 111 -12.83 -14.17 16.48
C LYS A 111 -11.84 -14.32 17.66
N GLN A 112 -10.70 -13.65 17.59
CA GLN A 112 -9.71 -13.67 18.67
C GLN A 112 -10.02 -12.67 19.81
N GLY A 113 -11.14 -11.92 19.71
CA GLY A 113 -11.56 -10.96 20.72
C GLY A 113 -10.53 -9.84 20.94
N ILE A 114 -9.94 -9.34 19.85
CA ILE A 114 -8.98 -8.23 19.91
C ILE A 114 -9.77 -6.93 20.07
N GLU A 115 -9.44 -6.14 21.10
CA GLU A 115 -10.07 -4.83 21.34
C GLU A 115 -9.73 -3.87 20.20
N ILE A 116 -10.76 -3.22 19.63
CA ILE A 116 -10.62 -2.19 18.60
C ILE A 116 -11.30 -0.92 19.08
N ARG A 117 -10.61 0.20 18.98
CA ARG A 117 -11.15 1.54 19.22
C ARG A 117 -11.27 2.26 17.90
N PHE A 118 -12.44 2.16 17.29
CA PHE A 118 -12.79 2.89 16.09
C PHE A 118 -12.96 4.38 16.33
N ASN A 119 -12.92 5.18 15.27
CA ASN A 119 -13.05 6.64 15.31
C ASN A 119 -12.09 7.30 16.32
N THR A 120 -10.93 6.68 16.51
CA THR A 120 -9.94 7.11 17.49
C THR A 120 -8.61 7.38 16.80
N GLU A 121 -8.39 8.64 16.44
CA GLU A 121 -7.15 9.09 15.82
C GLU A 121 -6.10 9.42 16.90
N ILE A 122 -4.92 8.84 16.78
CA ILE A 122 -3.78 9.12 17.66
C ILE A 122 -2.78 9.97 16.88
N ASN A 123 -2.71 11.25 17.19
CA ASN A 123 -1.79 12.22 16.57
C ASN A 123 -0.47 12.37 17.36
N ASP A 124 -0.48 12.00 18.64
CA ASP A 124 0.71 11.98 19.50
C ASP A 124 0.68 10.75 20.41
N ILE A 125 1.66 9.86 20.23
CA ILE A 125 1.80 8.66 21.07
C ILE A 125 2.20 9.01 22.52
N GLY A 126 2.70 10.22 22.79
CA GLY A 126 3.00 10.70 24.14
C GLY A 126 1.77 10.70 25.06
N THR A 127 0.57 10.78 24.51
CA THR A 127 -0.71 10.73 25.23
C THR A 127 -1.12 9.32 25.69
N LEU A 128 -0.49 8.27 25.14
CA LEU A 128 -0.83 6.88 25.45
C LEU A 128 -0.14 6.42 26.73
N GLY A 129 -0.91 6.36 27.82
CA GLY A 129 -0.47 5.79 29.10
C GLY A 129 -0.96 4.35 29.28
N GLY A 130 -0.25 3.58 30.14
CA GLY A 130 -0.67 2.23 30.54
C GLY A 130 -0.47 1.13 29.51
N TYR A 131 0.43 1.31 28.55
CA TYR A 131 0.87 0.31 27.59
C TYR A 131 2.33 -0.01 27.77
N ASP A 132 2.68 -1.30 27.67
CA ASP A 132 4.06 -1.79 27.78
C ASP A 132 4.86 -1.60 26.49
N ALA A 133 4.17 -1.58 25.36
CA ALA A 133 4.74 -1.31 24.03
C ALA A 133 3.72 -0.61 23.12
N ILE A 134 4.24 0.12 22.13
CA ILE A 134 3.44 0.81 21.11
C ILE A 134 3.92 0.37 19.73
N VAL A 135 2.98 0.04 18.85
CA VAL A 135 3.26 -0.28 17.43
C VAL A 135 2.58 0.77 16.54
N ILE A 136 3.36 1.49 15.78
CA ILE A 136 2.89 2.45 14.79
C ILE A 136 2.70 1.69 13.47
N ALA A 137 1.44 1.62 13.01
CA ALA A 137 1.00 0.94 11.79
C ALA A 137 0.16 1.89 10.91
N THR A 138 0.46 3.18 10.93
CA THR A 138 -0.34 4.25 10.32
C THR A 138 -0.27 4.31 8.80
N GLY A 139 0.62 3.51 8.18
CA GLY A 139 0.69 3.38 6.73
C GLY A 139 1.28 4.60 6.04
N SER A 140 0.67 5.00 4.93
CA SER A 140 1.16 6.04 4.03
C SER A 140 0.04 6.95 3.55
N VAL A 141 0.44 8.09 2.96
CA VAL A 141 -0.46 9.05 2.33
C VAL A 141 -0.03 9.31 0.89
N PRO A 142 -0.95 9.71 -0.02
CA PRO A 142 -0.58 10.07 -1.38
C PRO A 142 0.47 11.18 -1.40
N ARG A 143 1.48 11.03 -2.25
CA ARG A 143 2.48 12.07 -2.50
C ARG A 143 1.80 13.28 -3.12
N LYS A 144 2.24 14.47 -2.75
CA LYS A 144 1.83 15.73 -3.37
C LYS A 144 2.93 16.27 -4.26
N MET A 145 2.55 17.01 -5.28
CA MET A 145 3.46 17.69 -6.21
C MET A 145 3.16 19.20 -6.20
N PRO A 146 4.18 20.08 -6.09
CA PRO A 146 3.97 21.52 -6.02
C PRO A 146 3.81 22.11 -7.44
N ILE A 147 2.77 21.73 -8.14
CA ILE A 147 2.40 22.28 -9.44
C ILE A 147 1.02 22.96 -9.37
N PRO A 148 0.78 24.01 -10.15
CA PRO A 148 -0.53 24.64 -10.22
C PRO A 148 -1.62 23.66 -10.60
N GLY A 149 -2.77 23.71 -9.92
CA GLY A 149 -3.94 22.86 -10.18
C GLY A 149 -3.84 21.44 -9.61
N PHE A 150 -2.81 21.10 -8.83
CA PHE A 150 -2.66 19.75 -8.25
C PHE A 150 -3.84 19.36 -7.35
N GLU A 151 -4.48 20.32 -6.71
CA GLU A 151 -5.68 20.12 -5.88
C GLU A 151 -6.89 19.56 -6.64
N LYS A 152 -6.87 19.63 -7.98
CA LYS A 152 -7.91 19.05 -8.86
C LYS A 152 -7.77 17.56 -9.04
N THR A 153 -6.64 16.95 -8.59
CA THR A 153 -6.40 15.53 -8.74
C THR A 153 -7.24 14.69 -7.76
N LEU A 154 -7.81 13.61 -8.25
CA LEU A 154 -8.40 12.58 -7.40
C LEU A 154 -7.32 11.62 -6.91
N THR A 155 -7.48 11.12 -5.69
CA THR A 155 -6.67 10.02 -5.15
C THR A 155 -7.22 8.66 -5.60
N PHE A 156 -6.42 7.61 -5.51
CA PHE A 156 -6.92 6.24 -5.72
C PHE A 156 -8.04 5.86 -4.74
N THR A 157 -8.03 6.39 -3.52
CA THR A 157 -9.09 6.14 -2.54
C THR A 157 -10.41 6.70 -3.02
N GLN A 158 -10.40 7.93 -3.50
CA GLN A 158 -11.60 8.56 -4.09
C GLN A 158 -12.10 7.78 -5.32
N LEU A 159 -11.20 7.45 -6.24
CA LEU A 159 -11.56 6.71 -7.45
C LEU A 159 -12.11 5.31 -7.15
N LEU A 160 -11.40 4.50 -6.36
CA LEU A 160 -11.63 3.06 -6.24
C LEU A 160 -12.51 2.68 -5.05
N ALA A 161 -12.25 3.25 -3.87
CA ALA A 161 -12.95 2.88 -2.64
C ALA A 161 -14.22 3.73 -2.42
N GLU A 162 -14.16 5.02 -2.72
CA GLU A 162 -15.29 5.95 -2.58
C GLU A 162 -16.13 6.03 -3.86
N LYS A 163 -15.63 5.44 -4.97
CA LYS A 163 -16.32 5.39 -6.25
C LYS A 163 -16.72 6.76 -6.77
N ALA A 164 -15.82 7.74 -6.64
CA ALA A 164 -16.04 9.07 -7.21
C ALA A 164 -16.36 8.95 -8.70
N PRO A 165 -17.41 9.62 -9.18
CA PRO A 165 -17.77 9.56 -10.59
C PRO A 165 -16.65 10.17 -11.44
N VAL A 166 -16.28 9.47 -12.51
CA VAL A 166 -15.31 9.96 -13.48
C VAL A 166 -15.89 9.92 -14.89
N GLY A 167 -15.51 10.90 -15.72
CA GLY A 167 -15.87 10.96 -17.13
C GLY A 167 -15.25 9.85 -17.95
N ASP A 168 -15.19 10.05 -19.25
CA ASP A 168 -14.70 9.06 -20.20
C ASP A 168 -13.19 9.04 -20.30
N LYS A 169 -12.55 10.22 -20.42
CA LYS A 169 -11.10 10.40 -20.52
C LYS A 169 -10.49 10.57 -19.12
N VAL A 170 -9.79 9.56 -18.61
CA VAL A 170 -9.18 9.61 -17.28
C VAL A 170 -7.65 9.63 -17.38
N LEU A 171 -7.06 10.75 -17.00
CA LEU A 171 -5.62 10.98 -17.04
C LEU A 171 -4.98 10.48 -15.74
N PHE A 172 -3.99 9.58 -15.84
CA PHE A 172 -3.16 9.15 -14.73
C PHE A 172 -1.83 9.92 -14.73
N MET A 173 -1.56 10.64 -13.65
CA MET A 173 -0.26 11.22 -13.35
C MET A 173 0.63 10.16 -12.71
N GLY A 174 1.52 9.54 -13.50
CA GLY A 174 2.38 8.42 -13.12
C GLY A 174 1.87 7.07 -13.64
N GLY A 175 2.78 6.25 -14.18
CA GLY A 175 2.55 4.94 -14.78
C GLY A 175 3.05 3.77 -13.92
N GLY A 176 3.00 3.90 -12.59
CA GLY A 176 3.31 2.81 -11.68
C GLY A 176 2.26 1.70 -11.70
N GLN A 177 2.51 0.60 -10.96
CA GLN A 177 1.61 -0.56 -10.93
C GLN A 177 0.16 -0.17 -10.61
N SER A 178 -0.06 0.66 -9.58
CA SER A 178 -1.43 1.06 -9.19
C SER A 178 -2.16 1.82 -10.28
N SER A 179 -1.45 2.68 -11.04
CA SER A 179 -2.02 3.40 -12.18
C SER A 179 -2.39 2.46 -13.31
N CYS A 180 -1.50 1.53 -13.68
CA CYS A 180 -1.78 0.58 -14.74
C CYS A 180 -2.92 -0.40 -14.37
N GLU A 181 -2.99 -0.85 -13.11
CA GLU A 181 -4.10 -1.68 -12.63
C GLU A 181 -5.43 -0.90 -12.65
N ALA A 182 -5.45 0.36 -12.18
CA ALA A 182 -6.65 1.18 -12.18
C ALA A 182 -7.07 1.58 -13.61
N ALA A 183 -6.11 1.88 -14.49
CA ALA A 183 -6.38 2.12 -15.89
C ALA A 183 -7.02 0.89 -16.55
N TYR A 184 -6.50 -0.30 -16.28
CA TYR A 184 -7.09 -1.55 -16.77
C TYR A 184 -8.52 -1.76 -16.24
N ASP A 185 -8.77 -1.50 -14.96
CA ASP A 185 -10.13 -1.57 -14.39
C ASP A 185 -11.11 -0.58 -15.07
N LEU A 186 -10.64 0.63 -15.42
CA LEU A 186 -11.44 1.60 -16.16
C LEU A 186 -11.69 1.18 -17.61
N ILE A 187 -10.73 0.54 -18.27
CA ILE A 187 -10.92 -0.05 -19.61
C ILE A 187 -12.03 -1.11 -19.57
N LEU A 188 -12.05 -1.97 -18.56
CA LEU A 188 -13.12 -2.98 -18.39
C LEU A 188 -14.51 -2.34 -18.18
N GLN A 189 -14.56 -1.08 -17.74
CA GLN A 189 -15.76 -0.28 -17.61
C GLN A 189 -16.09 0.54 -18.86
N GLY A 190 -15.34 0.37 -19.96
CA GLY A 190 -15.53 1.07 -21.22
C GLY A 190 -15.01 2.51 -21.25
N LYS A 191 -14.10 2.88 -20.34
CA LYS A 191 -13.49 4.22 -20.28
C LYS A 191 -12.14 4.27 -20.99
N HIS A 192 -11.64 5.48 -21.24
CA HIS A 192 -10.44 5.76 -22.01
C HIS A 192 -9.34 6.36 -21.11
N PRO A 193 -8.52 5.55 -20.41
CA PRO A 193 -7.41 6.04 -19.62
C PRO A 193 -6.28 6.58 -20.50
N ILE A 194 -5.55 7.57 -19.97
CA ILE A 194 -4.33 8.15 -20.56
C ILE A 194 -3.27 8.15 -19.45
N ILE A 195 -2.01 7.83 -19.75
CA ILE A 195 -0.94 7.77 -18.76
C ILE A 195 0.19 8.72 -19.12
N VAL A 196 0.59 9.57 -18.17
CA VAL A 196 1.81 10.39 -18.25
C VAL A 196 2.80 9.87 -17.22
N GLU A 197 3.92 9.29 -17.68
CA GLU A 197 4.95 8.68 -16.83
C GLU A 197 6.29 9.39 -16.96
N PHE A 198 6.91 9.73 -15.84
CA PHE A 198 8.20 10.41 -15.77
C PHE A 198 9.37 9.53 -16.24
N LYS A 199 9.29 8.23 -16.00
CA LYS A 199 10.30 7.26 -16.40
C LYS A 199 10.15 6.86 -17.87
N ASP A 200 11.10 6.08 -18.35
CA ASP A 200 11.16 5.59 -19.74
C ASP A 200 10.39 4.27 -19.94
N ASP A 201 9.71 3.76 -18.91
CA ASP A 201 8.87 2.57 -18.99
C ASP A 201 7.76 2.61 -17.94
N LEU A 202 6.65 1.92 -18.21
CA LEU A 202 5.60 1.66 -17.24
C LEU A 202 6.09 0.67 -16.17
N ILE A 203 5.66 0.89 -14.94
CA ILE A 203 5.98 0.01 -13.80
C ILE A 203 7.50 -0.23 -13.72
N ALA A 204 8.28 0.85 -13.89
CA ALA A 204 9.73 0.81 -13.89
C ALA A 204 10.29 0.64 -12.46
N ASP A 205 9.94 -0.46 -11.82
CA ASP A 205 10.46 -0.89 -10.53
C ASP A 205 10.88 -2.38 -10.59
N ASN A 206 11.81 -2.75 -9.72
CA ASN A 206 12.29 -4.13 -9.61
C ASN A 206 11.55 -4.93 -8.51
N ALA A 207 10.48 -4.36 -7.96
CA ALA A 207 9.80 -4.88 -6.78
C ALA A 207 8.61 -5.77 -7.11
N THR A 208 8.08 -5.61 -8.32
CA THR A 208 6.86 -6.29 -8.77
C THR A 208 7.20 -7.57 -9.53
N CYS A 209 6.34 -8.58 -9.39
CA CYS A 209 6.46 -9.83 -10.14
C CYS A 209 6.38 -9.58 -11.66
N LEU A 210 7.35 -10.10 -12.40
CA LEU A 210 7.42 -9.91 -13.86
C LEU A 210 6.11 -10.35 -14.57
N ALA A 211 5.47 -11.41 -14.12
CA ALA A 211 4.21 -11.86 -14.70
C ALA A 211 3.12 -10.78 -14.62
N ASN A 212 3.05 -10.01 -13.51
CA ASN A 212 2.10 -8.93 -13.37
C ASN A 212 2.49 -7.71 -14.22
N THR A 213 3.78 -7.34 -14.22
CA THR A 213 4.25 -6.16 -14.94
C THR A 213 4.18 -6.34 -16.45
N SER A 214 4.53 -7.53 -16.97
CA SER A 214 4.40 -7.85 -18.39
C SER A 214 2.93 -7.80 -18.81
N TYR A 215 2.06 -8.50 -18.07
CA TYR A 215 0.64 -8.50 -18.39
C TYR A 215 0.04 -7.07 -18.47
N LEU A 216 0.37 -6.21 -17.51
CA LEU A 216 -0.16 -4.85 -17.50
C LEU A 216 0.39 -4.00 -18.66
N ARG A 217 1.67 -4.14 -19.02
CA ARG A 217 2.23 -3.46 -20.21
C ARG A 217 1.54 -3.94 -21.48
N ASP A 218 1.45 -5.25 -21.66
CA ASP A 218 0.78 -5.86 -22.81
C ASP A 218 -0.70 -5.43 -22.89
N ALA A 219 -1.38 -5.33 -21.75
CA ALA A 219 -2.76 -4.84 -21.70
C ALA A 219 -2.87 -3.36 -22.13
N MET A 220 -1.97 -2.49 -21.66
CA MET A 220 -1.96 -1.07 -22.09
C MET A 220 -1.72 -0.97 -23.60
N GLU A 221 -0.80 -1.74 -24.14
CA GLU A 221 -0.50 -1.79 -25.57
C GLU A 221 -1.69 -2.35 -26.40
N TYR A 222 -2.25 -3.50 -25.97
CA TYR A 222 -3.38 -4.15 -26.63
C TYR A 222 -4.61 -3.22 -26.73
N HIS A 223 -4.91 -2.53 -25.65
CA HIS A 223 -6.02 -1.56 -25.61
C HIS A 223 -5.65 -0.18 -26.18
N LYS A 224 -4.44 -0.03 -26.72
CA LYS A 224 -3.95 1.23 -27.33
C LYS A 224 -4.08 2.43 -26.41
N VAL A 225 -3.79 2.24 -25.11
CA VAL A 225 -3.80 3.33 -24.14
C VAL A 225 -2.74 4.35 -24.51
N PRO A 226 -3.07 5.66 -24.65
CA PRO A 226 -2.06 6.69 -24.84
C PRO A 226 -1.13 6.76 -23.64
N VAL A 227 0.17 6.44 -23.84
CA VAL A 227 1.21 6.46 -22.82
C VAL A 227 2.30 7.44 -23.21
N HIS A 228 2.50 8.49 -22.43
CA HIS A 228 3.53 9.49 -22.61
C HIS A 228 4.67 9.23 -21.62
N LEU A 229 5.70 8.52 -22.08
CA LEU A 229 6.90 8.20 -21.29
C LEU A 229 7.90 9.37 -21.30
N ASN A 230 8.79 9.39 -20.28
CA ASN A 230 9.73 10.50 -20.06
C ASN A 230 9.03 11.86 -19.97
N CYS A 231 7.81 11.90 -19.46
CA CYS A 231 6.96 13.08 -19.41
C CYS A 231 6.52 13.40 -17.98
N THR A 232 6.37 14.68 -17.70
CA THR A 232 5.82 15.19 -16.44
C THR A 232 4.73 16.21 -16.70
N ILE A 233 3.73 16.24 -15.82
CA ILE A 233 2.71 17.28 -15.84
C ILE A 233 3.26 18.51 -15.11
N THR A 234 3.17 19.67 -15.72
CA THR A 234 3.69 20.92 -15.18
C THR A 234 2.60 21.86 -14.69
N ASN A 235 1.37 21.70 -15.18
CA ASN A 235 0.21 22.48 -14.78
C ASN A 235 -1.08 21.69 -15.09
N ILE A 236 -2.09 21.83 -14.24
CA ILE A 236 -3.40 21.19 -14.39
C ILE A 236 -4.46 22.30 -14.48
N GLY A 237 -5.01 22.47 -15.69
CA GLY A 237 -6.13 23.36 -15.95
C GLY A 237 -7.49 22.66 -15.78
N ASP A 238 -8.55 23.29 -16.31
CA ASP A 238 -9.89 22.72 -16.35
C ASP A 238 -10.01 21.86 -17.62
N GLY A 239 -9.95 20.55 -17.44
CA GLY A 239 -10.04 19.58 -18.53
C GLY A 239 -8.78 19.45 -19.40
N VAL A 240 -7.69 20.13 -19.07
CA VAL A 240 -6.44 20.08 -19.85
C VAL A 240 -5.21 20.13 -18.94
N ALA A 241 -4.21 19.30 -19.20
CA ALA A 241 -2.92 19.29 -18.51
C ALA A 241 -1.80 19.69 -19.47
N ASN A 242 -0.87 20.54 -18.97
CA ASN A 242 0.36 20.84 -19.69
C ASN A 242 1.40 19.76 -19.33
N VAL A 243 1.92 19.13 -20.36
CA VAL A 243 2.89 18.05 -20.27
C VAL A 243 4.21 18.47 -20.86
N LYS A 244 5.32 18.12 -20.22
CA LYS A 244 6.67 18.35 -20.71
C LYS A 244 7.43 17.04 -20.81
N ASN A 245 8.01 16.76 -21.96
CA ASN A 245 8.98 15.69 -22.11
C ASN A 245 10.31 16.12 -21.47
N VAL A 246 10.78 15.37 -20.47
CA VAL A 246 11.96 15.76 -19.70
C VAL A 246 13.28 15.49 -20.40
N LYS A 247 13.28 14.67 -21.49
CA LYS A 247 14.47 14.39 -22.33
C LYS A 247 14.61 15.39 -23.45
N THR A 248 13.52 15.72 -24.15
CA THR A 248 13.56 16.62 -25.33
C THR A 248 13.27 18.06 -24.98
N GLY A 249 12.59 18.32 -23.85
CA GLY A 249 12.11 19.64 -23.48
C GLY A 249 10.81 20.07 -24.19
N GLU A 250 10.29 19.26 -25.10
CA GLU A 250 9.04 19.50 -25.82
C GLU A 250 7.85 19.61 -24.86
N THR A 251 6.94 20.52 -25.14
CA THR A 251 5.72 20.72 -24.36
C THR A 251 4.50 20.53 -25.22
N PHE A 252 3.48 19.89 -24.66
CA PHE A 252 2.19 19.66 -25.31
C PHE A 252 1.07 19.61 -24.28
N THR A 253 -0.16 19.50 -24.71
CA THR A 253 -1.33 19.42 -23.83
C THR A 253 -2.02 18.06 -23.96
N VAL A 254 -2.63 17.60 -22.86
CA VAL A 254 -3.46 16.40 -22.80
C VAL A 254 -4.82 16.79 -22.23
N GLU A 255 -5.88 16.51 -22.98
CA GLU A 255 -7.26 16.69 -22.54
C GLU A 255 -7.71 15.52 -21.65
N PHE A 256 -8.53 15.82 -20.64
CA PHE A 256 -9.09 14.80 -19.74
C PHE A 256 -10.41 15.30 -19.12
N ASP A 257 -11.23 14.36 -18.65
CA ASP A 257 -12.40 14.67 -17.82
C ASP A 257 -12.01 14.67 -16.33
N ASN A 258 -11.17 13.70 -15.92
CA ASN A 258 -10.65 13.60 -14.56
C ASN A 258 -9.17 13.23 -14.57
N ILE A 259 -8.45 13.67 -13.52
CA ILE A 259 -7.04 13.35 -13.36
C ILE A 259 -6.79 12.64 -12.02
N ILE A 260 -6.03 11.55 -12.07
CA ILE A 260 -5.72 10.70 -10.91
C ILE A 260 -4.28 10.91 -10.48
N ASN A 261 -4.08 11.16 -9.20
CA ASN A 261 -2.76 11.23 -8.59
C ASN A 261 -2.15 9.82 -8.43
N GLY A 262 -1.31 9.42 -9.37
CA GLY A 262 -0.58 8.16 -9.43
C GLY A 262 0.92 8.27 -9.16
N ILE A 263 1.42 9.40 -8.62
CA ILE A 263 2.86 9.62 -8.37
C ILE A 263 3.40 8.90 -7.12
N GLY A 264 2.61 8.00 -6.54
CA GLY A 264 3.00 7.16 -5.41
C GLY A 264 2.61 7.73 -4.06
N PHE A 265 3.18 7.14 -3.02
CA PHE A 265 2.87 7.42 -1.62
C PHE A 265 4.12 7.84 -0.85
N VAL A 266 3.91 8.44 0.32
CA VAL A 266 4.96 8.72 1.30
C VAL A 266 4.53 8.19 2.67
N PRO A 267 5.47 7.73 3.52
CA PRO A 267 5.16 7.35 4.89
C PRO A 267 4.40 8.45 5.64
N THR A 268 3.47 8.05 6.52
CA THR A 268 2.82 9.01 7.42
C THR A 268 3.85 9.69 8.34
N PRO A 269 3.61 10.94 8.78
CA PRO A 269 4.49 11.65 9.72
C PRO A 269 4.70 10.87 11.02
N ALA A 270 5.80 11.19 11.72
CA ALA A 270 6.08 10.66 13.04
C ALA A 270 5.06 11.17 14.08
N LEU A 271 4.65 10.29 14.99
CA LEU A 271 3.64 10.56 16.02
C LEU A 271 4.26 10.93 17.39
N GLY A 272 5.42 11.57 17.42
CA GLY A 272 6.08 11.95 18.67
C GLY A 272 6.85 10.79 19.34
N LYS A 273 7.03 10.87 20.67
CA LYS A 273 7.77 9.90 21.47
C LYS A 273 6.94 9.44 22.68
N ASN A 274 7.18 8.21 23.16
CA ASN A 274 6.59 7.67 24.38
C ASN A 274 7.68 7.01 25.24
N LYS A 275 7.44 6.85 26.54
CA LYS A 275 8.32 6.10 27.47
C LYS A 275 8.32 4.59 27.15
N ALA A 276 7.17 4.07 26.71
CA ALA A 276 7.06 2.68 26.26
C ALA A 276 7.88 2.45 24.99
N LYS A 277 8.42 1.25 24.84
CA LYS A 277 9.17 0.88 23.64
C LYS A 277 8.27 0.95 22.40
N THR A 278 8.72 1.70 21.41
CA THR A 278 7.93 1.98 20.20
C THR A 278 8.52 1.25 18.99
N TYR A 279 7.65 0.59 18.22
CA TYR A 279 7.97 -0.14 17.00
C TYR A 279 7.20 0.46 15.82
N LYS A 280 7.64 0.17 14.59
CA LYS A 280 6.94 0.59 13.37
C LYS A 280 6.77 -0.58 12.42
N VAL A 281 5.60 -0.66 11.76
CA VAL A 281 5.28 -1.71 10.78
C VAL A 281 4.61 -1.12 9.54
N GLY A 282 4.81 -1.77 8.40
CA GLY A 282 4.17 -1.38 7.14
C GLY A 282 4.73 -0.10 6.52
N ASP A 283 3.91 0.57 5.74
CA ASP A 283 4.33 1.70 4.89
C ASP A 283 4.75 2.95 5.66
N CYS A 284 4.45 3.07 6.95
CA CYS A 284 5.01 4.13 7.81
C CYS A 284 6.51 3.96 8.08
N VAL A 285 7.09 2.79 7.77
CA VAL A 285 8.55 2.55 7.76
C VAL A 285 9.13 2.89 6.39
N ALA A 286 8.59 2.26 5.36
CA ALA A 286 8.94 2.47 3.95
C ALA A 286 7.82 1.88 3.09
N ILE A 287 7.52 2.54 1.97
CA ILE A 287 6.51 2.06 1.02
C ILE A 287 6.91 0.69 0.50
N GLY A 288 5.98 -0.25 0.55
CA GLY A 288 6.25 -1.64 0.19
C GLY A 288 5.06 -2.34 -0.45
N ASN A 289 4.94 -3.63 -0.17
CA ASN A 289 3.86 -4.50 -0.64
C ASN A 289 3.36 -5.39 0.51
N LEU A 290 2.35 -6.22 0.26
CA LEU A 290 1.78 -7.11 1.28
C LEU A 290 2.84 -7.93 2.02
N ARG A 291 3.85 -8.44 1.32
CA ARG A 291 4.92 -9.21 1.95
C ARG A 291 5.69 -8.37 2.97
N THR A 292 6.15 -7.20 2.57
CA THR A 292 6.95 -6.34 3.46
C THR A 292 6.15 -5.91 4.70
N VAL A 293 4.87 -5.64 4.53
CA VAL A 293 3.95 -5.26 5.61
C VAL A 293 3.74 -6.44 6.57
N ILE A 294 3.33 -7.60 6.06
CA ILE A 294 3.00 -8.79 6.89
C ILE A 294 4.25 -9.34 7.60
N TRP A 295 5.36 -9.47 6.88
CA TRP A 295 6.58 -10.00 7.47
C TRP A 295 7.16 -9.08 8.54
N ARG A 296 7.10 -7.76 8.32
CA ARG A 296 7.54 -6.79 9.34
C ARG A 296 6.63 -6.81 10.57
N ALA A 297 5.32 -6.91 10.36
CA ALA A 297 4.35 -7.04 11.44
C ALA A 297 4.64 -8.27 12.31
N TRP A 298 4.90 -9.41 11.64
CA TRP A 298 5.27 -10.66 12.31
C TRP A 298 6.57 -10.53 13.09
N GLN A 299 7.64 -10.00 12.48
CA GLN A 299 8.92 -9.79 13.17
C GLN A 299 8.76 -8.92 14.42
N VAL A 300 8.09 -7.77 14.29
CA VAL A 300 7.85 -6.87 15.43
C VAL A 300 7.04 -7.56 16.52
N ALA A 301 6.00 -8.31 16.16
CA ALA A 301 5.22 -9.04 17.15
C ALA A 301 6.04 -10.17 17.85
N MET A 302 7.03 -10.73 17.17
CA MET A 302 7.96 -11.71 17.80
C MET A 302 8.99 -11.05 18.71
N ASP A 303 9.36 -9.79 18.45
CA ASP A 303 10.33 -9.01 19.24
C ASP A 303 9.72 -8.41 20.52
N ILE A 304 8.40 -8.30 20.62
CA ILE A 304 7.65 -7.81 21.79
C ILE A 304 7.52 -8.90 22.83
#